data_bafa8a2e08b9767acd021fc35a459c03
#
_entry.id   bafa8a2e08b9767acd021fc35a459c03
#
_cell.length_a   1.000
_cell.length_b   1.000
_cell.length_c   1.000
_cell.angle_alpha   90.00
_cell.angle_beta   90.00
_cell.angle_gamma   90.00
#
_symmetry.space_group_name_H-M   'P 1'
#
loop_
_entity.id
_entity.type
_entity.pdbx_description
1 polymer ?
#
loop_
_entity_poly.entity_id
_entity_poly.type
_entity_poly.pdbx_seq_one_letter_code
_entity_poly.pdbx_strand_id
1 'polypeptide(L)'
;AGVGERTREGNDLIRDMIESGVIRYGDKFKKAMEEGKWDLSLVEPEELQKSQATLVYGQMNEPPGARASVALSGLTVAEEFRDHGGKDGEAADIMFFIDNIFRFTQAGSEVSALLGRMPSAVGYQPTLASEMGLMQERITSTKKGSITSVQAVYVPADDLTDPAPATTFTHLDATTELSRKITELGIY
;
A
#
# COMPACT_ATOMS: atom_id res chain seq x y z
N ALA A 1 -1.76 -0.67 1.94
CA ALA A 1 -2.36 -0.82 0.61
C ALA A 1 -1.46 -1.68 -0.28
N GLY A 2 -2.02 -2.68 -0.94
CA GLY A 2 -1.35 -3.47 -1.97
C GLY A 2 -1.66 -2.90 -3.35
N VAL A 3 -0.63 -2.41 -4.04
CA VAL A 3 -0.78 -1.70 -5.31
C VAL A 3 -0.06 -2.45 -6.42
N GLY A 4 -0.82 -3.13 -7.28
CA GLY A 4 -0.29 -3.78 -8.48
C GLY A 4 0.67 -4.95 -8.23
N GLU A 5 0.69 -5.51 -7.02
CA GLU A 5 1.53 -6.65 -6.66
C GLU A 5 0.81 -7.99 -6.87
N ARG A 6 1.45 -9.09 -6.51
CA ARG A 6 0.91 -10.43 -6.77
C ARG A 6 -0.27 -10.74 -5.86
N THR A 7 -1.36 -11.21 -6.44
CA THR A 7 -2.59 -11.59 -5.71
C THR A 7 -2.32 -12.64 -4.64
N ARG A 8 -1.43 -13.61 -4.91
CA ARG A 8 -1.07 -14.64 -3.94
C ARG A 8 -0.45 -14.05 -2.68
N GLU A 9 0.48 -13.09 -2.81
CA GLU A 9 1.13 -12.44 -1.67
C GLU A 9 0.10 -11.67 -0.80
N GLY A 10 -0.90 -11.05 -1.43
CA GLY A 10 -2.00 -10.43 -0.70
C GLY A 10 -2.86 -11.44 0.08
N ASN A 11 -3.11 -12.62 -0.49
CA ASN A 11 -3.84 -13.68 0.20
C ASN A 11 -3.03 -14.29 1.35
N ASP A 12 -1.72 -14.46 1.17
CA ASP A 12 -0.85 -14.96 2.24
C ASP A 12 -0.80 -13.94 3.38
N LEU A 13 -0.65 -12.66 3.09
CA LEU A 13 -0.63 -11.60 4.09
C LEU A 13 -1.91 -11.52 4.93
N ILE A 14 -3.11 -11.66 4.32
CA ILE A 14 -4.36 -11.65 5.11
C ILE A 14 -4.43 -12.87 6.04
N ARG A 15 -3.94 -14.04 5.61
CA ARG A 15 -3.85 -15.22 6.48
C ARG A 15 -2.95 -14.97 7.68
N ASP A 16 -1.73 -14.48 7.43
CA ASP A 16 -0.75 -14.19 8.48
C ASP A 16 -1.30 -13.18 9.49
N MET A 17 -2.03 -12.16 9.03
CA MET A 17 -2.66 -11.17 9.90
C MET A 17 -3.82 -11.76 10.73
N ILE A 18 -4.56 -12.72 10.20
CA ILE A 18 -5.61 -13.43 10.96
C ILE A 18 -4.96 -14.38 11.97
N GLU A 19 -3.94 -15.12 11.57
CA GLU A 19 -3.21 -16.04 12.45
C GLU A 19 -2.54 -15.32 13.62
N SER A 20 -1.92 -14.16 13.35
CA SER A 20 -1.30 -13.32 14.37
C SER A 20 -2.31 -12.55 15.25
N GLY A 21 -3.60 -12.52 14.88
CA GLY A 21 -4.65 -11.84 15.61
C GLY A 21 -4.68 -10.32 15.43
N VAL A 22 -3.94 -9.79 14.46
CA VAL A 22 -4.00 -8.36 14.05
C VAL A 22 -5.34 -8.07 13.37
N ILE A 23 -5.80 -9.01 12.53
CA ILE A 23 -7.18 -9.04 12.02
C ILE A 23 -7.92 -10.16 12.75
N ARG A 24 -9.07 -9.85 13.31
CA ARG A 24 -9.85 -10.75 14.14
C ARG A 24 -11.15 -11.13 13.47
N TYR A 25 -11.21 -12.35 12.94
CA TYR A 25 -12.41 -12.91 12.32
C TYR A 25 -13.21 -13.83 13.25
N GLY A 26 -12.68 -14.08 14.47
CA GLY A 26 -13.26 -15.00 15.45
C GLY A 26 -12.71 -16.42 15.35
N ASP A 27 -12.85 -17.17 16.44
CA ASP A 27 -12.26 -18.52 16.58
C ASP A 27 -12.86 -19.54 15.61
N LYS A 28 -14.14 -19.39 15.26
CA LYS A 28 -14.81 -20.29 14.31
C LYS A 28 -14.23 -20.17 12.91
N PHE A 29 -14.00 -18.92 12.45
CA PHE A 29 -13.37 -18.67 11.17
C PHE A 29 -11.93 -19.19 11.16
N LYS A 30 -11.16 -18.91 12.22
CA LYS A 30 -9.76 -19.34 12.32
C LYS A 30 -9.63 -20.87 12.22
N LYS A 31 -10.44 -21.64 12.92
CA LYS A 31 -10.47 -23.11 12.81
C LYS A 31 -10.83 -23.60 11.41
N ALA A 32 -11.82 -22.99 10.78
CA ALA A 32 -12.19 -23.34 9.41
C ALA A 32 -11.07 -23.03 8.41
N MET A 33 -10.38 -21.93 8.58
CA MET A 33 -9.23 -21.53 7.77
C MET A 33 -8.05 -22.53 7.92
N GLU A 34 -7.76 -22.99 9.14
CA GLU A 34 -6.75 -24.02 9.41
C GLU A 34 -7.10 -25.36 8.73
N GLU A 35 -8.39 -25.69 8.60
CA GLU A 35 -8.89 -26.83 7.84
C GLU A 35 -8.92 -26.59 6.31
N GLY A 36 -8.44 -25.45 5.84
CA GLY A 36 -8.42 -25.09 4.42
C GLY A 36 -9.75 -24.56 3.88
N LYS A 37 -10.70 -24.22 4.75
CA LYS A 37 -12.00 -23.67 4.37
C LYS A 37 -12.01 -22.15 4.57
N TRP A 38 -12.37 -21.40 3.53
CA TRP A 38 -12.52 -19.96 3.57
C TRP A 38 -14.00 -19.59 3.54
N ASP A 39 -14.64 -19.49 4.70
CA ASP A 39 -16.06 -19.22 4.82
C ASP A 39 -16.33 -17.95 5.62
N LEU A 40 -16.61 -16.87 4.90
CA LEU A 40 -16.87 -15.55 5.49
C LEU A 40 -18.14 -15.48 6.34
N SER A 41 -19.04 -16.46 6.22
CA SER A 41 -20.24 -16.52 7.08
C SER A 41 -19.93 -16.82 8.55
N LEU A 42 -18.72 -17.35 8.80
CA LEU A 42 -18.22 -17.66 10.14
C LEU A 42 -17.53 -16.48 10.83
N VAL A 43 -17.40 -15.35 10.15
CA VAL A 43 -16.81 -14.13 10.74
C VAL A 43 -17.72 -13.57 11.82
N GLU A 44 -17.15 -13.31 12.99
CA GLU A 44 -17.85 -12.75 14.14
C GLU A 44 -17.71 -11.22 14.11
N PRO A 45 -18.82 -10.45 13.87
CA PRO A 45 -18.74 -8.98 13.71
C PRO A 45 -18.17 -8.25 14.93
N GLU A 46 -18.41 -8.75 16.13
CA GLU A 46 -17.89 -8.17 17.38
C GLU A 46 -16.36 -8.35 17.49
N GLU A 47 -15.82 -9.46 17.01
CA GLU A 47 -14.37 -9.68 16.96
C GLU A 47 -13.72 -8.86 15.83
N LEU A 48 -14.40 -8.76 14.67
CA LEU A 48 -13.91 -7.97 13.55
C LEU A 48 -13.69 -6.49 13.93
N GLN A 49 -14.58 -5.91 14.73
CA GLN A 49 -14.44 -4.53 15.21
C GLN A 49 -13.21 -4.29 16.10
N LYS A 50 -12.62 -5.34 16.65
CA LYS A 50 -11.38 -5.28 17.45
C LYS A 50 -10.13 -5.42 16.59
N SER A 51 -10.25 -5.55 15.28
CA SER A 51 -9.13 -5.63 14.36
C SER A 51 -8.33 -4.33 14.35
N GLN A 52 -7.00 -4.47 14.23
CA GLN A 52 -6.06 -3.34 14.28
C GLN A 52 -5.48 -2.99 12.90
N ALA A 53 -5.96 -3.63 11.85
CA ALA A 53 -5.51 -3.38 10.49
C ALA A 53 -6.66 -3.43 9.49
N THR A 54 -6.52 -2.63 8.44
CA THR A 54 -7.40 -2.64 7.27
C THR A 54 -6.57 -2.86 6.03
N LEU A 55 -6.97 -3.80 5.18
CA LEU A 55 -6.29 -4.15 3.96
C LEU A 55 -7.06 -3.60 2.76
N VAL A 56 -6.36 -2.87 1.89
CA VAL A 56 -6.91 -2.30 0.65
C VAL A 56 -6.04 -2.76 -0.50
N TYR A 57 -6.60 -3.54 -1.42
CA TYR A 57 -5.88 -4.15 -2.53
C TYR A 57 -6.41 -3.73 -3.89
N GLY A 58 -5.50 -3.46 -4.82
CA GLY A 58 -5.72 -3.41 -6.26
C GLY A 58 -4.51 -4.05 -6.94
N GLN A 59 -4.49 -5.40 -6.98
CA GLN A 59 -3.34 -6.18 -7.40
C GLN A 59 -3.19 -6.22 -8.94
N MET A 60 -2.19 -6.96 -9.43
CA MET A 60 -1.83 -6.96 -10.86
C MET A 60 -2.91 -7.49 -11.81
N ASN A 61 -3.90 -8.20 -11.29
CA ASN A 61 -5.06 -8.68 -12.05
C ASN A 61 -6.09 -7.58 -12.33
N GLU A 62 -5.98 -6.43 -11.65
CA GLU A 62 -6.90 -5.30 -11.83
C GLU A 62 -6.49 -4.43 -13.03
N PRO A 63 -7.45 -3.75 -13.70
CA PRO A 63 -7.16 -2.82 -14.78
C PRO A 63 -6.35 -1.60 -14.28
N PRO A 64 -5.63 -0.89 -15.19
CA PRO A 64 -4.77 0.22 -14.81
C PRO A 64 -5.44 1.31 -13.97
N GLY A 65 -6.67 1.67 -14.28
CA GLY A 65 -7.43 2.67 -13.52
C GLY A 65 -7.68 2.27 -12.07
N ALA A 66 -7.99 1.00 -11.81
CA ALA A 66 -8.16 0.48 -10.45
C ALA A 66 -6.82 0.47 -9.70
N ARG A 67 -5.73 0.01 -10.33
CA ARG A 67 -4.40 0.03 -9.73
C ARG A 67 -3.90 1.45 -9.43
N ALA A 68 -4.19 2.43 -10.28
CA ALA A 68 -3.89 3.84 -10.03
C ALA A 68 -4.70 4.44 -8.89
N SER A 69 -5.92 3.94 -8.63
CA SER A 69 -6.82 4.48 -7.62
C SER A 69 -6.63 3.87 -6.25
N VAL A 70 -6.14 2.63 -6.15
CA VAL A 70 -6.11 1.86 -4.90
C VAL A 70 -5.21 2.50 -3.83
N ALA A 71 -4.07 3.09 -4.21
CA ALA A 71 -3.20 3.79 -3.28
C ALA A 71 -3.91 5.00 -2.65
N LEU A 72 -4.64 5.77 -3.46
CA LEU A 72 -5.43 6.92 -3.00
C LEU A 72 -6.59 6.48 -2.12
N SER A 73 -7.25 5.37 -2.46
CA SER A 73 -8.33 4.79 -1.63
C SER A 73 -7.80 4.33 -0.28
N GLY A 74 -6.66 3.64 -0.25
CA GLY A 74 -6.00 3.23 0.98
C GLY A 74 -5.59 4.42 1.85
N LEU A 75 -5.09 5.48 1.22
CA LEU A 75 -4.74 6.71 1.92
C LEU A 75 -5.97 7.42 2.51
N THR A 76 -7.08 7.45 1.78
CA THR A 76 -8.34 8.02 2.28
C THR A 76 -8.85 7.27 3.52
N VAL A 77 -8.73 5.94 3.53
CA VAL A 77 -9.05 5.13 4.71
C VAL A 77 -8.09 5.44 5.87
N ALA A 78 -6.80 5.63 5.59
CA ALA A 78 -5.82 6.01 6.61
C ALA A 78 -6.11 7.40 7.20
N GLU A 79 -6.52 8.37 6.37
CA GLU A 79 -6.94 9.70 6.82
C GLU A 79 -8.16 9.64 7.74
N GLU A 80 -9.16 8.82 7.40
CA GLU A 80 -10.34 8.63 8.24
C GLU A 80 -9.97 8.05 9.60
N PHE A 81 -9.11 7.03 9.62
CA PHE A 81 -8.61 6.49 10.89
C PHE A 81 -7.73 7.47 11.66
N ARG A 82 -6.91 8.28 10.99
CA ARG A 82 -6.14 9.35 11.65
C ARG A 82 -7.07 10.34 12.36
N ASP A 83 -8.16 10.71 11.71
CA ASP A 83 -9.02 11.76 12.21
C ASP A 83 -10.07 11.26 13.21
N HIS A 84 -10.53 10.00 13.09
CA HIS A 84 -11.65 9.44 13.87
C HIS A 84 -11.42 8.00 14.37
N GLY A 85 -10.26 7.39 14.15
CA GLY A 85 -10.02 5.96 14.45
C GLY A 85 -9.65 5.65 15.90
N GLY A 86 -9.49 6.63 16.77
CA GLY A 86 -9.21 6.44 18.18
C GLY A 86 -10.47 6.05 18.98
N LYS A 87 -10.29 5.84 20.29
CA LYS A 87 -11.40 5.57 21.18
C LYS A 87 -12.37 6.77 21.18
N ASP A 88 -13.65 6.46 21.19
CA ASP A 88 -14.72 7.46 21.19
C ASP A 88 -14.71 8.42 19.99
N GLY A 89 -14.11 8.02 18.85
CA GLY A 89 -14.02 8.83 17.64
C GLY A 89 -12.95 9.91 17.70
N GLU A 90 -11.99 9.79 18.60
CA GLU A 90 -10.83 10.67 18.64
C GLU A 90 -9.84 10.36 17.51
N ALA A 91 -8.89 11.27 17.29
CA ALA A 91 -7.82 11.07 16.32
C ALA A 91 -6.81 10.02 16.80
N ALA A 92 -6.15 9.37 15.85
CA ALA A 92 -5.18 8.32 16.12
C ALA A 92 -3.90 8.50 15.30
N ASP A 93 -2.82 7.84 15.75
CA ASP A 93 -1.59 7.72 14.97
C ASP A 93 -1.66 6.43 14.14
N ILE A 94 -1.49 6.58 12.82
CA ILE A 94 -1.69 5.53 11.84
C ILE A 94 -0.37 5.16 11.18
N MET A 95 -0.09 3.86 11.11
CA MET A 95 0.97 3.31 10.27
C MET A 95 0.38 2.91 8.92
N PHE A 96 0.86 3.52 7.84
CA PHE A 96 0.38 3.28 6.49
C PHE A 96 1.44 2.58 5.63
N PHE A 97 1.19 1.34 5.26
CA PHE A 97 2.07 0.56 4.40
C PHE A 97 1.58 0.59 2.95
N ILE A 98 2.49 0.88 2.01
CA ILE A 98 2.23 0.84 0.57
C ILE A 98 3.17 -0.16 -0.09
N ASP A 99 2.63 -1.19 -0.68
CA ASP A 99 3.36 -2.16 -1.46
C ASP A 99 2.65 -2.37 -2.82
N ASN A 100 3.15 -1.81 -3.89
CA ASN A 100 4.39 -1.07 -4.09
C ASN A 100 4.09 0.30 -4.72
N ILE A 101 4.72 1.39 -4.25
CA ILE A 101 4.44 2.74 -4.77
C ILE A 101 4.85 2.92 -6.23
N PHE A 102 5.87 2.20 -6.70
CA PHE A 102 6.25 2.20 -8.12
C PHE A 102 5.10 1.75 -9.01
N ARG A 103 4.27 0.80 -8.55
CA ARG A 103 3.11 0.31 -9.32
C ARG A 103 2.02 1.34 -9.48
N PHE A 104 1.87 2.26 -8.53
CA PHE A 104 1.01 3.43 -8.68
C PHE A 104 1.47 4.29 -9.87
N THR A 105 2.76 4.58 -9.95
CA THR A 105 3.34 5.32 -11.09
C THR A 105 3.17 4.58 -12.41
N GLN A 106 3.43 3.28 -12.44
CA GLN A 106 3.28 2.44 -13.63
C GLN A 106 1.83 2.44 -14.12
N ALA A 107 0.87 2.25 -13.23
CA ALA A 107 -0.55 2.30 -13.58
C ALA A 107 -0.96 3.68 -14.13
N GLY A 108 -0.43 4.76 -13.55
CA GLY A 108 -0.61 6.13 -14.06
C GLY A 108 -0.08 6.31 -15.48
N SER A 109 1.08 5.72 -15.82
CA SER A 109 1.64 5.77 -17.18
C SER A 109 0.77 4.99 -18.18
N GLU A 110 0.26 3.82 -17.79
CA GLU A 110 -0.65 3.03 -18.60
C GLU A 110 -1.97 3.80 -18.90
N VAL A 111 -2.56 4.43 -17.87
CA VAL A 111 -3.76 5.27 -18.04
C VAL A 111 -3.47 6.46 -18.95
N SER A 112 -2.32 7.13 -18.79
CA SER A 112 -1.91 8.25 -19.62
C SER A 112 -1.77 7.85 -21.09
N ALA A 113 -1.19 6.69 -21.36
CA ALA A 113 -1.05 6.13 -22.71
C ALA A 113 -2.43 5.81 -23.33
N LEU A 114 -3.35 5.21 -22.57
CA LEU A 114 -4.72 4.94 -23.00
C LEU A 114 -5.48 6.22 -23.36
N LEU A 115 -5.17 7.33 -22.69
CA LEU A 115 -5.75 8.65 -22.98
C LEU A 115 -5.06 9.37 -24.15
N GLY A 116 -4.08 8.75 -24.79
CA GLY A 116 -3.34 9.32 -25.92
C GLY A 116 -2.44 10.51 -25.56
N ARG A 117 -2.05 10.65 -24.30
CA ARG A 117 -1.15 11.72 -23.86
C ARG A 117 0.28 11.43 -24.34
N MET A 118 0.98 12.48 -24.76
CA MET A 118 2.38 12.36 -25.15
C MET A 118 3.24 12.00 -23.94
N PRO A 119 4.01 10.90 -23.99
CA PRO A 119 4.85 10.50 -22.88
C PRO A 119 6.00 11.49 -22.64
N SER A 120 6.42 11.60 -21.39
CA SER A 120 7.63 12.30 -20.99
C SER A 120 8.86 11.38 -21.08
N ALA A 121 9.97 11.76 -20.44
CA ALA A 121 11.19 10.95 -20.40
C ALA A 121 10.92 9.52 -19.95
N VAL A 122 11.59 8.56 -20.60
CA VAL A 122 11.52 7.12 -20.31
C VAL A 122 10.09 6.52 -20.44
N GLY A 123 9.16 7.24 -21.06
CA GLY A 123 7.79 6.76 -21.30
C GLY A 123 6.79 6.99 -20.18
N TYR A 124 7.17 7.70 -19.13
CA TYR A 124 6.25 8.06 -18.05
C TYR A 124 5.27 9.17 -18.45
N GLN A 125 4.18 9.28 -17.67
CA GLN A 125 3.20 10.35 -17.85
C GLN A 125 3.83 11.73 -17.56
N PRO A 126 3.43 12.78 -18.30
CA PRO A 126 3.93 14.15 -18.04
C PRO A 126 3.50 14.70 -16.67
N THR A 127 2.47 14.11 -16.06
CA THR A 127 1.90 14.47 -14.76
C THR A 127 2.51 13.70 -13.59
N LEU A 128 3.56 12.90 -13.81
CA LEU A 128 4.18 12.03 -12.78
C LEU A 128 4.47 12.76 -11.47
N ALA A 129 5.19 13.88 -11.54
CA ALA A 129 5.57 14.63 -10.35
C ALA A 129 4.35 15.20 -9.60
N SER A 130 3.36 15.68 -10.35
CA SER A 130 2.14 16.24 -9.76
C SER A 130 1.29 15.16 -9.10
N GLU A 131 1.12 14.00 -9.75
CA GLU A 131 0.35 12.88 -9.22
C GLU A 131 1.00 12.31 -7.95
N MET A 132 2.33 12.12 -7.98
CA MET A 132 3.09 11.66 -6.82
C MET A 132 3.01 12.68 -5.68
N GLY A 133 3.20 13.98 -5.96
CA GLY A 133 3.13 15.05 -4.98
C GLY A 133 1.75 15.12 -4.33
N LEU A 134 0.66 15.08 -5.09
CA LEU A 134 -0.70 15.09 -4.56
C LEU A 134 -0.99 13.92 -3.60
N MET A 135 -0.42 12.76 -3.86
CA MET A 135 -0.55 11.61 -2.97
C MET A 135 0.32 11.75 -1.72
N GLN A 136 1.60 12.06 -1.89
CA GLN A 136 2.57 12.12 -0.79
C GLN A 136 2.28 13.25 0.21
N GLU A 137 1.83 14.41 -0.26
CA GLU A 137 1.49 15.56 0.59
C GLU A 137 0.29 15.29 1.53
N ARG A 138 -0.54 14.29 1.22
CA ARG A 138 -1.63 13.85 2.10
C ARG A 138 -1.14 13.00 3.28
N ILE A 139 0.05 12.41 3.16
CA ILE A 139 0.69 11.65 4.24
C ILE A 139 1.33 12.65 5.20
N THR A 140 0.58 13.04 6.21
CA THR A 140 0.99 14.14 7.09
C THR A 140 0.43 13.98 8.50
N SER A 141 1.04 14.71 9.43
CA SER A 141 0.54 14.85 10.79
C SER A 141 -0.42 16.05 10.87
N THR A 142 -1.48 15.87 11.62
CA THR A 142 -2.40 16.94 12.02
C THR A 142 -2.10 17.37 13.46
N LYS A 143 -2.89 18.32 13.99
CA LYS A 143 -2.76 18.70 15.40
C LYS A 143 -3.16 17.60 16.40
N LYS A 144 -3.88 16.58 15.94
CA LYS A 144 -4.48 15.56 16.79
C LYS A 144 -4.00 14.13 16.50
N GLY A 145 -3.63 13.83 15.25
CA GLY A 145 -3.19 12.50 14.84
C GLY A 145 -2.16 12.58 13.72
N SER A 146 -1.53 11.46 13.40
CA SER A 146 -0.48 11.39 12.40
C SER A 146 -0.63 10.19 11.47
N ILE A 147 -0.06 10.31 10.25
CA ILE A 147 0.18 9.16 9.37
C ILE A 147 1.68 9.02 9.18
N THR A 148 2.24 7.89 9.61
CA THR A 148 3.59 7.48 9.28
C THR A 148 3.53 6.43 8.20
N SER A 149 4.22 6.65 7.07
CA SER A 149 4.21 5.68 5.97
C SER A 149 5.50 4.87 5.86
N VAL A 150 5.34 3.61 5.49
CA VAL A 150 6.42 2.74 5.02
C VAL A 150 6.07 2.31 3.60
N GLN A 151 6.92 2.66 2.65
CA GLN A 151 6.64 2.46 1.23
C GLN A 151 7.72 1.58 0.61
N ALA A 152 7.30 0.46 0.01
CA ALA A 152 8.18 -0.32 -0.84
C ALA A 152 8.31 0.41 -2.20
N VAL A 153 9.54 0.62 -2.63
CA VAL A 153 9.84 1.28 -3.91
C VAL A 153 10.65 0.33 -4.77
N TYR A 154 10.04 -0.19 -5.83
CA TYR A 154 10.77 -0.94 -6.84
C TYR A 154 11.59 0.02 -7.69
N VAL A 155 12.87 -0.31 -7.88
CA VAL A 155 13.80 0.46 -8.69
C VAL A 155 14.09 -0.30 -9.98
N PRO A 156 13.58 0.14 -11.15
CA PRO A 156 13.84 -0.53 -12.41
C PRO A 156 15.32 -0.61 -12.74
N ALA A 157 15.81 -1.80 -13.08
CA ALA A 157 17.19 -2.06 -13.45
C ALA A 157 18.26 -1.58 -12.43
N ASP A 158 17.88 -1.47 -11.16
CA ASP A 158 18.73 -0.90 -10.10
C ASP A 158 19.18 0.56 -10.37
N ASP A 159 18.44 1.29 -11.22
CA ASP A 159 18.72 2.67 -11.60
C ASP A 159 17.92 3.67 -10.74
N LEU A 160 18.56 4.20 -9.70
CA LEU A 160 17.99 5.21 -8.81
C LEU A 160 17.68 6.54 -9.50
N THR A 161 18.20 6.76 -10.73
CA THR A 161 17.95 7.97 -11.52
C THR A 161 16.72 7.85 -12.40
N ASP A 162 16.09 6.67 -12.46
CA ASP A 162 14.80 6.51 -13.14
C ASP A 162 13.77 7.50 -12.58
N PRO A 163 12.98 8.18 -13.44
CA PRO A 163 12.05 9.23 -12.99
C PRO A 163 11.06 8.82 -11.90
N ALA A 164 10.63 7.56 -11.86
CA ALA A 164 9.66 7.10 -10.87
C ALA A 164 10.26 7.02 -9.44
N PRO A 165 11.33 6.25 -9.18
CA PRO A 165 11.96 6.25 -7.87
C PRO A 165 12.54 7.64 -7.52
N ALA A 166 13.19 8.34 -8.46
CA ALA A 166 13.76 9.65 -8.22
C ALA A 166 12.70 10.65 -7.72
N THR A 167 11.53 10.70 -8.35
CA THR A 167 10.42 11.56 -7.92
C THR A 167 9.89 11.12 -6.56
N THR A 168 9.75 9.82 -6.33
CA THR A 168 9.27 9.30 -5.03
C THR A 168 10.19 9.71 -3.90
N PHE A 169 11.51 9.55 -4.07
CA PHE A 169 12.50 9.86 -3.03
C PHE A 169 12.50 11.33 -2.62
N THR A 170 12.12 12.26 -3.49
CA THR A 170 12.02 13.68 -3.13
C THR A 170 10.98 13.97 -2.04
N HIS A 171 10.02 13.07 -1.83
CA HIS A 171 8.95 13.20 -0.86
C HIS A 171 9.17 12.38 0.43
N LEU A 172 10.22 11.57 0.49
CA LEU A 172 10.49 10.69 1.62
C LEU A 172 11.47 11.32 2.60
N ASP A 173 11.18 11.23 3.90
CA ASP A 173 12.05 11.74 4.97
C ASP A 173 13.27 10.86 5.22
N ALA A 174 13.15 9.56 4.94
CA ALA A 174 14.22 8.59 5.10
C ALA A 174 14.10 7.47 4.06
N THR A 175 15.24 6.94 3.64
CA THR A 175 15.33 5.83 2.69
C THR A 175 16.26 4.74 3.20
N THR A 176 15.88 3.48 2.95
CA THR A 176 16.73 2.30 3.16
C THR A 176 16.90 1.61 1.82
N GLU A 177 18.12 1.52 1.35
CA GLU A 177 18.46 0.84 0.10
C GLU A 177 18.87 -0.61 0.37
N LEU A 178 18.22 -1.55 -0.32
CA LEU A 178 18.61 -2.97 -0.32
C LEU A 178 19.66 -3.21 -1.39
N SER A 179 20.92 -3.40 -1.00
CA SER A 179 22.04 -3.56 -1.91
C SER A 179 22.30 -5.03 -2.22
N ARG A 180 22.25 -5.42 -3.50
CA ARG A 180 22.63 -6.77 -3.97
C ARG A 180 24.09 -7.10 -3.64
N LYS A 181 24.98 -6.11 -3.72
CA LYS A 181 26.42 -6.28 -3.43
C LYS A 181 26.67 -6.70 -1.98
N ILE A 182 25.87 -6.19 -1.05
CA ILE A 182 25.95 -6.57 0.37
C ILE A 182 25.45 -8.01 0.54
N THR A 183 24.35 -8.36 -0.10
CA THR A 183 23.80 -9.72 -0.06
C THR A 183 24.75 -10.76 -0.65
N GLU A 184 25.46 -10.44 -1.72
CA GLU A 184 26.49 -11.31 -2.34
C GLU A 184 27.65 -11.61 -1.38
N LEU A 185 27.91 -10.72 -0.42
CA LEU A 185 28.90 -10.94 0.64
C LEU A 185 28.37 -11.79 1.81
N GLY A 186 27.12 -12.27 1.74
CA GLY A 186 26.49 -13.05 2.80
C GLY A 186 26.12 -12.23 4.05
N ILE A 187 26.00 -10.92 3.91
CA ILE A 187 25.56 -9.99 4.96
C ILE A 187 24.07 -9.71 4.74
N TYR A 188 23.23 -10.09 5.73
CA TYR A 188 21.77 -9.95 5.68
C TYR A 188 21.28 -9.04 6.81
#